data_08ea76a07226688fd23c3345f0843668
#
_entry.id   08ea76a07226688fd23c3345f0843668
#
_cell.length_a   1.000
_cell.length_b   1.000
_cell.length_c   1.000
_cell.angle_alpha   90.00
_cell.angle_beta   90.00
_cell.angle_gamma   90.00
#
_symmetry.space_group_name_H-M   'P 1'
#
loop_
_entity.id
_entity.type
_entity.pdbx_description
1 polymer ?
#
loop_
_entity_poly.entity_id
_entity_poly.type
_entity_poly.pdbx_seq_one_letter_code
_entity_poly.pdbx_strand_id
1 'polypeptide(L)'
;MMENSNVIDIPSLQWYPGHMRKAERLVQENLKSVDVVVELLDARIPMSSANPVLREMVGGKPRLIVLNKADLADENVTRAWVKYYAAEGLSAVPVDAVKGKGTKELVQAIARCAKPKTDKLVQHGAKPRAARCMILGIPNVGKSSLINRLSGGTKTKVENRPGVTRAKQWIRLGAQLELLDMPGILWPKFEDQQAALHLAFTGAINDNVYDVGSVVLLLLNRLREDTPQSLCTRYRLDEPLPEGIELLDAIGRKRGCLRAGGKIDYEKAEQVILSDFRSGRLGRISLDAVPCIPSA
;
A
#
# COMPACT_ATOMS: atom_id res chain seq x y z
N MET A 1 -33.61 16.52 7.88
CA MET A 1 -32.24 17.02 7.91
C MET A 1 -31.64 16.52 9.21
N MET A 2 -30.96 15.41 9.16
CA MET A 2 -30.10 14.91 10.25
C MET A 2 -28.69 14.86 9.69
N GLU A 3 -27.89 15.84 10.09
CA GLU A 3 -26.47 15.86 9.83
C GLU A 3 -25.84 14.69 10.60
N ASN A 4 -25.51 13.62 9.90
CA ASN A 4 -24.67 12.56 10.44
C ASN A 4 -23.22 13.06 10.53
N SER A 5 -22.93 13.81 11.58
CA SER A 5 -21.58 14.17 11.98
C SER A 5 -20.90 13.01 12.74
N ASN A 6 -20.66 11.90 12.05
CA ASN A 6 -19.66 10.93 12.50
C ASN A 6 -18.28 11.31 11.94
N VAL A 7 -17.90 12.58 12.14
CA VAL A 7 -16.51 13.00 11.96
C VAL A 7 -15.77 12.50 13.19
N ILE A 8 -15.18 11.32 13.10
CA ILE A 8 -14.13 10.96 14.05
C ILE A 8 -12.98 11.91 13.74
N ASP A 9 -12.75 12.81 14.67
CA ASP A 9 -11.59 13.68 14.69
C ASP A 9 -10.37 12.76 14.84
N ILE A 10 -9.88 12.27 13.69
CA ILE A 10 -8.53 11.73 13.67
C ILE A 10 -7.68 12.95 13.96
N PRO A 11 -7.05 13.04 15.16
CA PRO A 11 -6.28 14.21 15.55
C PRO A 11 -5.42 14.56 14.36
N SER A 12 -5.47 15.80 13.88
CA SER A 12 -4.79 16.24 12.65
C SER A 12 -3.40 15.64 12.68
N LEU A 13 -3.23 14.53 11.95
CA LEU A 13 -2.03 13.70 11.96
C LEU A 13 -0.89 14.52 11.36
N GLN A 14 -0.40 15.51 12.11
CA GLN A 14 0.84 16.23 11.85
C GLN A 14 2.03 15.33 12.20
N TRP A 15 2.01 14.13 11.66
CA TRP A 15 3.08 13.19 11.88
C TRP A 15 4.03 13.19 10.68
N TYR A 16 4.94 14.18 10.71
CA TYR A 16 6.03 14.24 9.74
C TYR A 16 7.37 14.12 10.47
N PRO A 17 7.83 12.90 10.75
CA PRO A 17 9.12 12.69 11.40
C PRO A 17 10.26 13.28 10.56
N GLY A 18 11.28 13.84 11.21
CA GLY A 18 12.45 14.42 10.52
C GLY A 18 13.15 13.47 9.55
N HIS A 19 12.99 12.14 9.72
CA HIS A 19 13.49 11.14 8.80
C HIS A 19 12.77 11.14 7.45
N MET A 20 11.53 11.62 7.34
CA MET A 20 10.80 11.70 6.07
C MET A 20 11.31 12.82 5.18
N ARG A 21 11.62 14.00 5.73
CA ARG A 21 12.32 15.08 4.98
C ARG A 21 13.67 14.62 4.45
N LYS A 22 14.39 13.83 5.24
CA LYS A 22 15.66 13.24 4.81
C LYS A 22 15.44 12.25 3.65
N ALA A 23 14.38 11.45 3.71
CA ALA A 23 14.01 10.51 2.66
C ALA A 23 13.61 11.23 1.36
N GLU A 24 12.85 12.33 1.44
CA GLU A 24 12.52 13.16 0.25
C GLU A 24 13.77 13.72 -0.43
N ARG A 25 14.69 14.32 0.34
CA ARG A 25 15.97 14.79 -0.18
C ARG A 25 16.74 13.68 -0.88
N LEU A 26 16.78 12.50 -0.24
CA LEU A 26 17.47 11.34 -0.80
C LEU A 26 16.83 10.89 -2.14
N VAL A 27 15.50 10.95 -2.27
CA VAL A 27 14.82 10.71 -3.56
C VAL A 27 15.23 11.74 -4.59
N GLN A 28 15.14 13.04 -4.30
CA GLN A 28 15.48 14.13 -5.21
C GLN A 28 16.92 14.03 -5.72
N GLU A 29 17.88 13.79 -4.83
CA GLU A 29 19.30 13.62 -5.17
C GLU A 29 19.54 12.45 -6.12
N ASN A 30 18.77 11.38 -6.02
CA ASN A 30 18.97 10.15 -6.78
C ASN A 30 18.10 10.04 -8.03
N LEU A 31 17.07 10.88 -8.21
CA LEU A 31 16.21 10.85 -9.39
C LEU A 31 16.99 10.97 -10.70
N LYS A 32 18.07 11.80 -10.73
CA LYS A 32 18.90 11.97 -11.94
C LYS A 32 19.64 10.69 -12.34
N SER A 33 19.92 9.80 -11.39
CA SER A 33 20.71 8.58 -11.59
C SER A 33 19.90 7.38 -12.10
N VAL A 34 18.56 7.48 -12.13
CA VAL A 34 17.66 6.39 -12.54
C VAL A 34 16.97 6.67 -13.86
N ASP A 35 16.58 5.62 -14.55
CA ASP A 35 15.93 5.69 -15.86
C ASP A 35 14.41 5.66 -15.72
N VAL A 36 13.91 4.90 -14.75
CA VAL A 36 12.49 4.67 -14.48
C VAL A 36 12.23 4.78 -12.97
N VAL A 37 11.08 5.32 -12.61
CA VAL A 37 10.55 5.27 -11.25
C VAL A 37 9.43 4.23 -11.18
N VAL A 38 9.53 3.31 -10.25
CA VAL A 38 8.50 2.32 -9.92
C VAL A 38 7.77 2.82 -8.68
N GLU A 39 6.53 3.22 -8.85
CA GLU A 39 5.66 3.61 -7.74
C GLU A 39 4.87 2.41 -7.24
N LEU A 40 5.13 2.01 -6.01
CA LEU A 40 4.52 0.86 -5.38
C LEU A 40 3.33 1.28 -4.54
N LEU A 41 2.13 0.83 -4.94
CA LEU A 41 0.85 1.08 -4.30
C LEU A 41 0.30 -0.20 -3.68
N ASP A 42 -0.51 -0.09 -2.63
CA ASP A 42 -1.28 -1.23 -2.10
C ASP A 42 -2.53 -1.44 -2.97
N ALA A 43 -2.68 -2.59 -3.57
CA ALA A 43 -3.77 -2.91 -4.49
C ALA A 43 -5.17 -2.80 -3.87
N ARG A 44 -5.28 -2.81 -2.54
CA ARG A 44 -6.55 -2.61 -1.81
C ARG A 44 -6.96 -1.13 -1.77
N ILE A 45 -5.97 -0.23 -1.86
CA ILE A 45 -6.13 1.22 -1.70
C ILE A 45 -5.21 1.99 -2.67
N PRO A 46 -5.33 1.80 -4.00
CA PRO A 46 -4.39 2.37 -4.96
C PRO A 46 -4.34 3.90 -4.93
N MET A 47 -5.50 4.56 -4.80
CA MET A 47 -5.58 6.03 -4.71
C MET A 47 -5.04 6.53 -3.36
N SER A 48 -5.52 5.96 -2.26
CA SER A 48 -5.12 6.35 -0.91
C SER A 48 -3.65 6.07 -0.60
N SER A 49 -3.02 5.10 -1.29
CA SER A 49 -1.59 4.80 -1.13
C SER A 49 -0.68 5.56 -2.10
N ALA A 50 -1.24 6.29 -3.07
CA ALA A 50 -0.48 7.16 -3.96
C ALA A 50 -0.05 8.43 -3.22
N ASN A 51 1.27 8.65 -3.13
CA ASN A 51 1.82 9.81 -2.44
C ASN A 51 1.92 11.01 -3.40
N PRO A 52 1.12 12.07 -3.20
CA PRO A 52 1.12 13.23 -4.09
C PRO A 52 2.49 13.93 -4.18
N VAL A 53 3.23 13.99 -3.06
CA VAL A 53 4.57 14.59 -3.03
C VAL A 53 5.55 13.82 -3.92
N LEU A 54 5.48 12.49 -3.93
CA LEU A 54 6.31 11.67 -4.81
C LEU A 54 5.96 11.90 -6.29
N ARG A 55 4.67 12.07 -6.59
CA ARG A 55 4.20 12.33 -7.95
C ARG A 55 4.78 13.65 -8.50
N GLU A 56 4.75 14.69 -7.70
CA GLU A 56 5.34 16.00 -8.06
C GLU A 56 6.86 15.90 -8.23
N MET A 57 7.55 15.26 -7.30
CA MET A 57 9.02 15.09 -7.32
C MET A 57 9.51 14.33 -8.54
N VAL A 58 8.79 13.30 -8.99
CA VAL A 58 9.15 12.46 -10.14
C VAL A 58 9.03 13.25 -11.45
N GLY A 59 8.08 14.18 -11.54
CA GLY A 59 7.87 15.02 -12.72
C GLY A 59 7.68 14.19 -14.01
N GLY A 60 8.35 14.62 -15.08
CA GLY A 60 8.28 13.97 -16.40
C GLY A 60 9.11 12.69 -16.58
N LYS A 61 9.65 12.10 -15.53
CA LYS A 61 10.42 10.85 -15.62
C LYS A 61 9.50 9.65 -15.91
N PRO A 62 9.91 8.67 -16.74
CA PRO A 62 9.13 7.45 -16.95
C PRO A 62 8.73 6.80 -15.63
N ARG A 63 7.42 6.59 -15.46
CA ARG A 63 6.82 6.05 -14.24
C ARG A 63 6.05 4.77 -14.55
N LEU A 64 6.21 3.77 -13.70
CA LEU A 64 5.50 2.50 -13.73
C LEU A 64 4.79 2.31 -12.39
N ILE A 65 3.49 2.02 -12.43
CA ILE A 65 2.69 1.71 -11.24
C ILE A 65 2.78 0.22 -10.95
N VAL A 66 2.96 -0.14 -9.69
CA VAL A 66 2.85 -1.52 -9.22
C VAL A 66 1.78 -1.61 -8.16
N LEU A 67 0.74 -2.38 -8.43
CA LEU A 67 -0.33 -2.69 -7.49
C LEU A 67 0.07 -3.92 -6.69
N ASN A 68 0.79 -3.71 -5.58
CA ASN A 68 1.27 -4.80 -4.73
C ASN A 68 0.18 -5.31 -3.78
N LYS A 69 0.37 -6.49 -3.22
CA LYS A 69 -0.62 -7.22 -2.41
C LYS A 69 -1.91 -7.49 -3.21
N ALA A 70 -1.77 -7.72 -4.51
CA ALA A 70 -2.89 -8.01 -5.39
C ALA A 70 -3.65 -9.29 -5.02
N ASP A 71 -3.05 -10.16 -4.22
CA ASP A 71 -3.66 -11.33 -3.61
C ASP A 71 -4.64 -10.99 -2.47
N LEU A 72 -4.55 -9.80 -1.89
CA LEU A 72 -5.43 -9.30 -0.82
C LEU A 72 -6.55 -8.39 -1.34
N ALA A 73 -6.47 -7.92 -2.58
CA ALA A 73 -7.44 -7.03 -3.20
C ALA A 73 -8.45 -7.79 -4.07
N ASP A 74 -9.63 -7.22 -4.28
CA ASP A 74 -10.59 -7.74 -5.25
C ASP A 74 -9.99 -7.74 -6.66
N GLU A 75 -10.17 -8.86 -7.38
CA GLU A 75 -9.54 -9.05 -8.69
C GLU A 75 -10.18 -8.18 -9.79
N ASN A 76 -11.49 -7.98 -9.72
CA ASN A 76 -12.20 -7.16 -10.70
C ASN A 76 -11.83 -5.68 -10.49
N VAL A 77 -11.80 -5.24 -9.23
CA VAL A 77 -11.38 -3.88 -8.86
C VAL A 77 -9.93 -3.64 -9.25
N THR A 78 -9.04 -4.62 -8.99
CA THR A 78 -7.63 -4.53 -9.41
C THR A 78 -7.48 -4.40 -10.92
N ARG A 79 -8.26 -5.18 -11.70
CA ARG A 79 -8.28 -5.06 -13.18
C ARG A 79 -8.80 -3.70 -13.66
N ALA A 80 -9.81 -3.16 -12.98
CA ALA A 80 -10.34 -1.83 -13.29
C ALA A 80 -9.30 -0.73 -13.02
N TRP A 81 -8.54 -0.83 -11.93
CA TRP A 81 -7.41 0.08 -11.65
C TRP A 81 -6.31 0.01 -12.72
N VAL A 82 -5.98 -1.18 -13.22
CA VAL A 82 -5.01 -1.31 -14.33
C VAL A 82 -5.51 -0.56 -15.57
N LYS A 83 -6.81 -0.67 -15.91
CA LYS A 83 -7.41 0.07 -17.02
C LYS A 83 -7.41 1.58 -16.78
N TYR A 84 -7.73 2.01 -15.55
CA TYR A 84 -7.69 3.42 -15.17
C TYR A 84 -6.31 4.02 -15.39
N TYR A 85 -5.25 3.39 -14.86
CA TYR A 85 -3.88 3.89 -15.07
C TYR A 85 -3.45 3.86 -16.54
N ALA A 86 -3.91 2.88 -17.31
CA ALA A 86 -3.64 2.85 -18.75
C ALA A 86 -4.29 4.04 -19.49
N ALA A 87 -5.51 4.43 -19.11
CA ALA A 87 -6.16 5.63 -19.64
C ALA A 87 -5.41 6.93 -19.25
N GLU A 88 -4.78 6.95 -18.07
CA GLU A 88 -3.88 8.03 -17.65
C GLU A 88 -2.48 8.00 -18.32
N GLY A 89 -2.27 7.10 -19.30
CA GLY A 89 -0.99 6.94 -19.99
C GLY A 89 0.09 6.24 -19.16
N LEU A 90 -0.27 5.58 -18.06
CA LEU A 90 0.64 4.89 -17.17
C LEU A 90 0.46 3.38 -17.28
N SER A 91 1.56 2.63 -17.34
CA SER A 91 1.51 1.18 -17.19
C SER A 91 1.32 0.82 -15.72
N ALA A 92 0.43 -0.13 -15.42
CA ALA A 92 0.23 -0.67 -14.09
C ALA A 92 0.34 -2.20 -14.10
N VAL A 93 1.05 -2.77 -13.11
CA VAL A 93 1.29 -4.22 -13.00
C VAL A 93 0.84 -4.69 -11.62
N PRO A 94 -0.17 -5.57 -11.53
CA PRO A 94 -0.52 -6.22 -10.27
C PRO A 94 0.55 -7.23 -9.86
N VAL A 95 0.93 -7.21 -8.58
CA VAL A 95 1.99 -8.07 -8.03
C VAL A 95 1.57 -8.63 -6.67
N ASP A 96 1.87 -9.90 -6.44
CA ASP A 96 1.99 -10.50 -5.12
C ASP A 96 3.48 -10.72 -4.83
N ALA A 97 4.06 -9.80 -4.07
CA ALA A 97 5.49 -9.83 -3.74
C ALA A 97 5.87 -11.04 -2.87
N VAL A 98 4.93 -11.62 -2.12
CA VAL A 98 5.18 -12.78 -1.25
C VAL A 98 5.27 -14.06 -2.08
N LYS A 99 4.28 -14.32 -2.93
CA LYS A 99 4.25 -15.52 -3.79
C LYS A 99 5.01 -15.35 -5.10
N GLY A 100 5.30 -14.10 -5.49
CA GLY A 100 6.05 -13.78 -6.72
C GLY A 100 5.19 -13.71 -7.98
N LYS A 101 3.85 -13.73 -7.87
CA LYS A 101 2.96 -13.56 -9.02
C LYS A 101 3.10 -12.14 -9.58
N GLY A 102 3.22 -11.98 -10.90
CA GLY A 102 3.37 -10.68 -11.57
C GLY A 102 4.81 -10.12 -11.58
N THR A 103 5.78 -10.78 -10.93
CA THR A 103 7.16 -10.24 -10.85
C THR A 103 7.92 -10.34 -12.18
N LYS A 104 7.65 -11.34 -13.01
CA LYS A 104 8.24 -11.46 -14.35
C LYS A 104 7.71 -10.34 -15.27
N GLU A 105 6.42 -10.10 -15.24
CA GLU A 105 5.73 -9.04 -15.96
C GLU A 105 6.24 -7.66 -15.53
N LEU A 106 6.49 -7.49 -14.24
CA LEU A 106 7.07 -6.27 -13.68
C LEU A 106 8.47 -6.00 -14.25
N VAL A 107 9.37 -6.98 -14.24
CA VAL A 107 10.73 -6.82 -14.79
C VAL A 107 10.69 -6.44 -16.27
N GLN A 108 9.82 -7.09 -17.06
CA GLN A 108 9.62 -6.75 -18.47
C GLN A 108 9.04 -5.35 -18.66
N ALA A 109 8.10 -4.93 -17.80
CA ALA A 109 7.52 -3.58 -17.85
C ALA A 109 8.58 -2.51 -17.52
N ILE A 110 9.43 -2.72 -16.51
CA ILE A 110 10.54 -1.81 -16.19
C ILE A 110 11.49 -1.69 -17.40
N ALA A 111 11.87 -2.82 -18.00
CA ALA A 111 12.75 -2.80 -19.17
C ALA A 111 12.13 -2.03 -20.35
N ARG A 112 10.84 -2.23 -20.63
CA ARG A 112 10.12 -1.46 -21.67
C ARG A 112 10.08 0.03 -21.37
N CYS A 113 9.80 0.44 -20.13
CA CYS A 113 9.78 1.84 -19.72
C CYS A 113 11.15 2.50 -19.80
N ALA A 114 12.23 1.77 -19.53
CA ALA A 114 13.59 2.28 -19.58
C ALA A 114 14.16 2.38 -21.01
N LYS A 115 13.65 1.56 -21.93
CA LYS A 115 14.21 1.37 -23.28
C LYS A 115 14.42 2.68 -24.06
N PRO A 116 13.46 3.62 -24.15
CA PRO A 116 13.67 4.84 -24.91
C PRO A 116 14.89 5.66 -24.43
N LYS A 117 15.11 5.68 -23.12
CA LYS A 117 16.26 6.42 -22.54
C LYS A 117 17.56 5.65 -22.73
N THR A 118 17.57 4.34 -22.52
CA THR A 118 18.79 3.53 -22.70
C THR A 118 19.23 3.48 -24.15
N ASP A 119 18.31 3.35 -25.12
CA ASP A 119 18.60 3.37 -26.55
C ASP A 119 19.18 4.74 -26.97
N LYS A 120 18.60 5.83 -26.49
CA LYS A 120 19.13 7.17 -26.74
C LYS A 120 20.55 7.35 -26.22
N LEU A 121 20.87 6.84 -25.02
CA LEU A 121 22.22 6.88 -24.47
C LEU A 121 23.21 6.10 -25.34
N VAL A 122 22.84 4.92 -25.83
CA VAL A 122 23.69 4.11 -26.72
C VAL A 122 23.91 4.81 -28.04
N GLN A 123 22.88 5.44 -28.63
CA GLN A 123 23.00 6.26 -29.84
C GLN A 123 23.99 7.43 -29.70
N HIS A 124 24.12 7.97 -28.46
CA HIS A 124 25.10 9.01 -28.14
C HIS A 124 26.46 8.44 -27.68
N GLY A 125 26.77 7.19 -28.00
CA GLY A 125 28.07 6.56 -27.74
C GLY A 125 28.27 5.97 -26.35
N ALA A 126 27.24 5.92 -25.50
CA ALA A 126 27.37 5.27 -24.22
C ALA A 126 27.39 3.72 -24.36
N LYS A 127 28.17 3.05 -23.53
CA LYS A 127 28.15 1.58 -23.50
C LYS A 127 26.79 1.08 -22.98
N PRO A 128 26.26 -0.02 -23.55
CA PRO A 128 25.05 -0.67 -23.03
C PRO A 128 25.21 -1.00 -21.54
N ARG A 129 24.18 -0.69 -20.75
CA ARG A 129 24.16 -0.97 -19.31
C ARG A 129 22.78 -1.44 -18.86
N ALA A 130 22.72 -2.02 -17.69
CA ALA A 130 21.47 -2.36 -17.03
C ALA A 130 20.57 -1.11 -16.85
N ALA A 131 19.27 -1.29 -17.01
CA ALA A 131 18.29 -0.26 -16.70
C ALA A 131 18.30 0.03 -15.19
N ARG A 132 18.30 1.31 -14.84
CA ARG A 132 18.29 1.76 -13.45
C ARG A 132 16.90 2.18 -13.04
N CYS A 133 16.33 1.53 -12.06
CA CYS A 133 15.04 1.92 -11.50
C CYS A 133 15.13 2.26 -10.02
N MET A 134 14.25 3.14 -9.57
CA MET A 134 14.04 3.50 -8.18
C MET A 134 12.66 3.03 -7.76
N ILE A 135 12.55 2.31 -6.63
CA ILE A 135 11.26 1.95 -6.06
C ILE A 135 10.87 2.95 -4.98
N LEU A 136 9.73 3.58 -5.18
CA LEU A 136 9.11 4.52 -4.26
C LEU A 136 7.78 3.95 -3.77
N GLY A 137 7.32 4.40 -2.62
CA GLY A 137 6.02 4.05 -2.06
C GLY A 137 5.96 4.31 -0.57
N ILE A 138 4.77 4.24 -0.02
CA ILE A 138 4.50 4.45 1.40
C ILE A 138 5.13 3.35 2.28
N PRO A 139 5.24 3.56 3.60
CA PRO A 139 5.61 2.50 4.53
C PRO A 139 4.69 1.28 4.42
N ASN A 140 5.20 0.11 4.71
CA ASN A 140 4.46 -1.17 4.74
C ASN A 140 3.71 -1.57 3.45
N VAL A 141 3.92 -0.87 2.34
CA VAL A 141 3.35 -1.23 1.02
C VAL A 141 3.98 -2.51 0.43
N GLY A 142 5.09 -2.97 1.02
CA GLY A 142 5.77 -4.21 0.63
C GLY A 142 7.00 -4.01 -0.24
N LYS A 143 7.66 -2.84 -0.21
CA LYS A 143 8.91 -2.58 -0.96
C LYS A 143 9.98 -3.62 -0.71
N SER A 144 10.33 -3.84 0.55
CA SER A 144 11.38 -4.81 0.91
C SER A 144 11.02 -6.25 0.51
N SER A 145 9.76 -6.63 0.61
CA SER A 145 9.27 -7.93 0.16
C SER A 145 9.43 -8.10 -1.35
N LEU A 146 9.07 -7.07 -2.12
CA LEU A 146 9.22 -7.07 -3.57
C LEU A 146 10.70 -7.16 -3.98
N ILE A 147 11.54 -6.35 -3.36
CA ILE A 147 12.98 -6.33 -3.61
C ILE A 147 13.62 -7.68 -3.30
N ASN A 148 13.29 -8.27 -2.14
CA ASN A 148 13.77 -9.60 -1.76
C ASN A 148 13.31 -10.67 -2.76
N ARG A 149 12.06 -10.59 -3.22
CA ARG A 149 11.55 -11.52 -4.23
C ARG A 149 12.30 -11.38 -5.55
N LEU A 150 12.54 -10.16 -6.01
CA LEU A 150 13.26 -9.89 -7.25
C LEU A 150 14.74 -10.27 -7.18
N SER A 151 15.37 -10.15 -6.00
CA SER A 151 16.79 -10.46 -5.78
C SER A 151 17.08 -11.94 -5.43
N GLY A 152 16.07 -12.80 -5.46
CA GLY A 152 16.26 -14.23 -5.13
C GLY A 152 16.38 -14.53 -3.65
N GLY A 153 15.97 -13.62 -2.77
CA GLY A 153 15.63 -13.98 -1.38
C GLY A 153 16.62 -13.66 -0.27
N THR A 154 17.63 -12.75 -0.43
CA THR A 154 18.61 -12.69 0.67
C THR A 154 19.12 -11.34 1.15
N LYS A 155 18.62 -10.19 0.75
CA LYS A 155 19.38 -8.95 1.05
C LYS A 155 18.68 -7.76 1.69
N THR A 156 17.40 -7.78 1.92
CA THR A 156 16.72 -6.70 2.65
C THR A 156 15.98 -7.24 3.86
N LYS A 157 16.24 -6.66 5.05
CA LYS A 157 15.45 -6.99 6.26
C LYS A 157 14.02 -6.56 6.03
N VAL A 158 13.10 -7.53 6.02
CA VAL A 158 11.66 -7.29 6.00
C VAL A 158 11.20 -7.19 7.45
N GLU A 159 10.89 -6.00 7.91
CA GLU A 159 10.22 -5.78 9.20
C GLU A 159 8.91 -5.03 8.93
N ASN A 160 7.84 -5.46 9.60
CA ASN A 160 6.53 -4.80 9.53
C ASN A 160 6.46 -3.51 10.37
N ARG A 161 7.59 -2.79 10.48
CA ARG A 161 7.69 -1.53 11.21
C ARG A 161 8.02 -0.39 10.24
N PRO A 162 7.31 0.76 10.32
CA PRO A 162 7.63 1.93 9.52
C PRO A 162 9.08 2.38 9.74
N GLY A 163 9.81 2.71 8.65
CA GLY A 163 11.14 3.30 8.73
C GLY A 163 12.33 2.32 8.80
N VAL A 164 12.15 1.04 8.47
CA VAL A 164 13.23 0.03 8.52
C VAL A 164 14.35 0.28 7.51
N THR A 165 14.03 0.73 6.29
CA THR A 165 15.05 1.09 5.29
C THR A 165 15.59 2.48 5.59
N ARG A 166 16.78 2.58 6.17
CA ARG A 166 17.38 3.86 6.63
C ARG A 166 18.37 4.49 5.64
N ALA A 167 18.82 3.76 4.62
CA ALA A 167 19.83 4.21 3.66
C ALA A 167 19.52 3.68 2.25
N LYS A 168 20.03 4.37 1.23
CA LYS A 168 19.96 3.92 -0.17
C LYS A 168 20.84 2.69 -0.38
N GLN A 169 20.33 1.73 -1.16
CA GLN A 169 21.10 0.55 -1.56
C GLN A 169 20.83 0.23 -3.03
N TRP A 170 21.91 0.07 -3.82
CA TRP A 170 21.81 -0.47 -5.17
C TRP A 170 21.80 -1.99 -5.14
N ILE A 171 20.82 -2.59 -5.79
CA ILE A 171 20.65 -4.04 -5.88
C ILE A 171 20.65 -4.41 -7.36
N ARG A 172 21.61 -5.25 -7.77
CA ARG A 172 21.69 -5.76 -9.14
C ARG A 172 20.79 -6.97 -9.30
N LEU A 173 19.90 -6.91 -10.29
CA LEU A 173 18.97 -7.98 -10.65
C LEU A 173 19.34 -8.54 -12.02
N GLY A 174 20.21 -9.55 -12.01
CA GLY A 174 20.82 -10.08 -13.23
C GLY A 174 21.65 -9.05 -13.99
N ALA A 175 21.74 -9.22 -15.31
CA ALA A 175 22.49 -8.29 -16.18
C ALA A 175 21.66 -7.09 -16.66
N GLN A 176 20.32 -7.13 -16.48
CA GLN A 176 19.42 -6.21 -17.16
C GLN A 176 18.88 -5.08 -16.29
N LEU A 177 18.92 -5.23 -14.96
CA LEU A 177 18.27 -4.27 -14.06
C LEU A 177 19.13 -3.98 -12.82
N GLU A 178 19.30 -2.70 -12.52
CA GLU A 178 19.82 -2.18 -11.25
C GLU A 178 18.69 -1.43 -10.54
N LEU A 179 18.44 -1.81 -9.30
CA LEU A 179 17.34 -1.29 -8.49
C LEU A 179 17.89 -0.49 -7.32
N LEU A 180 17.37 0.73 -7.13
CA LEU A 180 17.67 1.57 -5.99
C LEU A 180 16.54 1.44 -4.96
N ASP A 181 16.85 0.85 -3.81
CA ASP A 181 15.92 0.77 -2.67
C ASP A 181 15.93 2.09 -1.90
N MET A 182 14.74 2.62 -1.66
CA MET A 182 14.51 3.87 -0.97
C MET A 182 13.62 3.67 0.26
N PRO A 183 13.80 4.47 1.33
CA PRO A 183 12.87 4.48 2.45
C PRO A 183 11.42 4.73 2.03
N GLY A 184 10.46 4.23 2.80
CA GLY A 184 9.05 4.57 2.61
C GLY A 184 8.79 6.02 2.99
N ILE A 185 8.00 6.72 2.18
CA ILE A 185 7.68 8.13 2.39
C ILE A 185 6.16 8.29 2.46
N LEU A 186 5.68 8.85 3.57
CA LEU A 186 4.34 9.42 3.71
C LEU A 186 4.43 10.94 3.57
N TRP A 187 3.35 11.58 3.25
CA TRP A 187 3.27 13.05 3.19
C TRP A 187 2.82 13.65 4.54
N PRO A 188 3.15 14.94 4.80
CA PRO A 188 3.06 15.52 6.15
C PRO A 188 1.63 15.72 6.65
N LYS A 189 0.68 15.93 5.76
CA LYS A 189 -0.71 16.23 6.10
C LYS A 189 -1.66 15.46 5.18
N PHE A 190 -2.58 14.73 5.79
CA PHE A 190 -3.64 14.05 5.07
C PHE A 190 -4.83 15.03 4.98
N GLU A 191 -5.05 15.59 3.79
CA GLU A 191 -6.22 16.45 3.53
C GLU A 191 -7.48 15.61 3.37
N ASP A 192 -7.32 14.39 2.86
CA ASP A 192 -8.39 13.41 2.72
C ASP A 192 -8.40 12.47 3.93
N GLN A 193 -9.41 12.63 4.79
CA GLN A 193 -9.61 11.78 5.96
C GLN A 193 -9.89 10.32 5.59
N GLN A 194 -10.57 10.07 4.46
CA GLN A 194 -10.83 8.72 3.99
C GLN A 194 -9.52 8.02 3.60
N ALA A 195 -8.63 8.72 2.90
CA ALA A 195 -7.30 8.18 2.59
C ALA A 195 -6.51 7.89 3.87
N ALA A 196 -6.56 8.75 4.88
CA ALA A 196 -5.90 8.53 6.16
C ALA A 196 -6.43 7.26 6.87
N LEU A 197 -7.75 7.03 6.86
CA LEU A 197 -8.36 5.82 7.39
C LEU A 197 -7.92 4.56 6.64
N HIS A 198 -7.94 4.59 5.31
CA HIS A 198 -7.49 3.46 4.50
C HIS A 198 -6.01 3.13 4.75
N LEU A 199 -5.17 4.13 4.96
CA LEU A 199 -3.76 3.94 5.36
C LEU A 199 -3.63 3.34 6.76
N ALA A 200 -4.48 3.72 7.71
CA ALA A 200 -4.52 3.13 9.05
C ALA A 200 -4.99 1.67 8.99
N PHE A 201 -6.09 1.38 8.28
CA PHE A 201 -6.60 0.02 8.11
C PHE A 201 -5.55 -0.94 7.56
N THR A 202 -4.78 -0.50 6.57
CA THR A 202 -3.76 -1.30 5.90
C THR A 202 -2.42 -1.35 6.61
N GLY A 203 -2.26 -0.57 7.71
CA GLY A 203 -1.05 -0.51 8.52
C GLY A 203 0.09 0.29 7.87
N ALA A 204 -0.21 1.19 6.94
CA ALA A 204 0.76 2.14 6.39
C ALA A 204 1.15 3.22 7.41
N ILE A 205 0.22 3.56 8.31
CA ILE A 205 0.42 4.41 9.48
C ILE A 205 0.61 3.51 10.71
N ASN A 206 1.47 3.91 11.64
CA ASN A 206 1.73 3.17 12.86
C ASN A 206 0.52 3.24 13.81
N ASP A 207 0.12 2.11 14.39
CA ASP A 207 -1.02 2.00 15.30
C ASP A 207 -0.89 2.87 16.57
N ASN A 208 0.33 3.29 16.94
CA ASN A 208 0.58 4.15 18.10
C ASN A 208 0.24 5.64 17.87
N VAL A 209 -0.17 6.05 16.68
CA VAL A 209 -0.42 7.47 16.36
C VAL A 209 -1.89 7.83 16.21
N TYR A 210 -2.79 6.85 16.42
CA TYR A 210 -4.23 7.04 16.38
C TYR A 210 -4.94 6.17 17.41
N ASP A 211 -6.20 6.47 17.71
CA ASP A 211 -7.05 5.62 18.53
C ASP A 211 -7.48 4.37 17.75
N VAL A 212 -6.91 3.22 18.14
CA VAL A 212 -7.12 1.94 17.46
C VAL A 212 -8.58 1.51 17.53
N GLY A 213 -9.24 1.72 18.67
CA GLY A 213 -10.64 1.37 18.87
C GLY A 213 -11.56 2.06 17.87
N SER A 214 -11.43 3.38 17.75
CA SER A 214 -12.20 4.16 16.77
C SER A 214 -11.95 3.71 15.34
N VAL A 215 -10.70 3.47 14.95
CA VAL A 215 -10.34 3.00 13.61
C VAL A 215 -10.94 1.62 13.34
N VAL A 216 -10.92 0.70 14.32
CA VAL A 216 -11.52 -0.63 14.17
C VAL A 216 -13.03 -0.58 14.03
N LEU A 217 -13.71 0.26 14.79
CA LEU A 217 -15.16 0.44 14.65
C LEU A 217 -15.53 0.96 13.26
N LEU A 218 -14.77 1.92 12.71
CA LEU A 218 -14.97 2.39 11.34
C LEU A 218 -14.72 1.31 10.30
N LEU A 219 -13.66 0.51 10.48
CA LEU A 219 -13.39 -0.62 9.61
C LEU A 219 -14.54 -1.64 9.64
N LEU A 220 -15.04 -1.98 10.83
CA LEU A 220 -16.14 -2.92 10.98
C LEU A 220 -17.42 -2.40 10.34
N ASN A 221 -17.78 -1.12 10.52
CA ASN A 221 -18.92 -0.51 9.87
C ASN A 221 -18.80 -0.59 8.34
N ARG A 222 -17.64 -0.23 7.81
CA ARG A 222 -17.37 -0.31 6.38
C ARG A 222 -17.48 -1.74 5.84
N LEU A 223 -16.91 -2.72 6.54
CA LEU A 223 -16.97 -4.12 6.13
C LEU A 223 -18.38 -4.70 6.24
N ARG A 224 -19.16 -4.26 7.24
CA ARG A 224 -20.56 -4.65 7.40
C ARG A 224 -21.42 -4.17 6.23
N GLU A 225 -21.16 -2.96 5.74
CA GLU A 225 -21.88 -2.38 4.60
C GLU A 225 -21.46 -2.99 3.26
N ASP A 226 -20.16 -3.10 3.01
CA ASP A 226 -19.64 -3.49 1.70
C ASP A 226 -19.52 -5.01 1.53
N THR A 227 -19.14 -5.73 2.59
CA THR A 227 -18.79 -7.16 2.53
C THR A 227 -19.22 -7.93 3.78
N PRO A 228 -20.51 -7.91 4.18
CA PRO A 228 -20.98 -8.55 5.42
C PRO A 228 -20.63 -10.04 5.46
N GLN A 229 -20.68 -10.74 4.34
CA GLN A 229 -20.35 -12.17 4.23
C GLN A 229 -18.92 -12.49 4.64
N SER A 230 -17.98 -11.56 4.47
CA SER A 230 -16.60 -11.70 4.93
C SER A 230 -16.53 -11.81 6.46
N LEU A 231 -17.29 -10.98 7.17
CA LEU A 231 -17.39 -11.00 8.62
C LEU A 231 -18.10 -12.25 9.12
N CYS A 232 -19.26 -12.59 8.51
CA CYS A 232 -20.04 -13.79 8.84
C CYS A 232 -19.18 -15.05 8.70
N THR A 233 -18.52 -15.21 7.57
CA THR A 233 -17.68 -16.38 7.29
C THR A 233 -16.49 -16.46 8.26
N ARG A 234 -15.77 -15.34 8.43
CA ARG A 234 -14.55 -15.33 9.26
C ARG A 234 -14.82 -15.53 10.73
N TYR A 235 -15.86 -14.90 11.25
CA TYR A 235 -16.16 -14.89 12.70
C TYR A 235 -17.32 -15.82 13.10
N ARG A 236 -17.94 -16.52 12.14
CA ARG A 236 -19.10 -17.39 12.34
C ARG A 236 -20.25 -16.63 13.00
N LEU A 237 -20.60 -15.50 12.42
CA LEU A 237 -21.72 -14.66 12.81
C LEU A 237 -22.88 -14.87 11.84
N ASP A 238 -24.09 -14.68 12.35
CA ASP A 238 -25.31 -14.74 11.57
C ASP A 238 -25.79 -13.34 11.19
N GLU A 239 -26.46 -13.23 10.05
CA GLU A 239 -27.11 -11.98 9.64
C GLU A 239 -28.51 -11.82 10.29
N PRO A 240 -28.96 -10.60 10.60
CA PRO A 240 -28.25 -9.34 10.36
C PRO A 240 -27.11 -9.11 11.38
N LEU A 241 -25.99 -8.56 10.89
CA LEU A 241 -24.87 -8.22 11.75
C LEU A 241 -25.23 -7.00 12.64
N PRO A 242 -24.89 -7.02 13.93
CA PRO A 242 -25.05 -5.86 14.81
C PRO A 242 -24.15 -4.69 14.38
N GLU A 243 -24.33 -3.54 15.02
CA GLU A 243 -23.59 -2.32 14.68
C GLU A 243 -22.57 -1.95 15.75
N GLY A 244 -21.56 -1.20 15.34
CA GLY A 244 -20.61 -0.54 16.23
C GLY A 244 -19.98 -1.49 17.26
N ILE A 245 -20.11 -1.13 18.53
CA ILE A 245 -19.51 -1.87 19.65
C ILE A 245 -20.09 -3.26 19.82
N GLU A 246 -21.37 -3.46 19.50
CA GLU A 246 -22.01 -4.77 19.61
C GLU A 246 -21.41 -5.79 18.63
N LEU A 247 -21.02 -5.34 17.43
CA LEU A 247 -20.33 -6.18 16.47
C LEU A 247 -18.91 -6.54 16.96
N LEU A 248 -18.21 -5.57 17.56
CA LEU A 248 -16.91 -5.82 18.17
C LEU A 248 -17.01 -6.82 19.33
N ASP A 249 -18.05 -6.70 20.17
CA ASP A 249 -18.34 -7.63 21.25
C ASP A 249 -18.61 -9.05 20.73
N ALA A 250 -19.46 -9.18 19.70
CA ALA A 250 -19.78 -10.46 19.09
C ALA A 250 -18.51 -11.14 18.53
N ILE A 251 -17.67 -10.39 17.82
CA ILE A 251 -16.38 -10.88 17.31
C ILE A 251 -15.46 -11.27 18.48
N GLY A 252 -15.33 -10.41 19.49
CA GLY A 252 -14.50 -10.64 20.66
C GLY A 252 -14.86 -11.95 21.38
N ARG A 253 -16.15 -12.23 21.58
CA ARG A 253 -16.64 -13.50 22.14
C ARG A 253 -16.29 -14.69 21.27
N LYS A 254 -16.58 -14.62 19.98
CA LYS A 254 -16.28 -15.72 19.03
C LYS A 254 -14.77 -16.00 18.89
N ARG A 255 -13.93 -15.00 19.10
CA ARG A 255 -12.46 -15.13 19.02
C ARG A 255 -11.79 -15.41 20.36
N GLY A 256 -12.56 -15.50 21.45
CA GLY A 256 -12.03 -15.73 22.79
C GLY A 256 -11.15 -14.57 23.29
N CYS A 257 -11.48 -13.34 22.91
CA CYS A 257 -10.86 -12.13 23.41
C CYS A 257 -11.53 -11.74 24.71
N LEU A 258 -11.28 -12.50 25.77
CA LEU A 258 -11.92 -12.34 27.07
C LEU A 258 -10.89 -12.12 28.18
N ARG A 259 -11.25 -11.26 29.16
CA ARG A 259 -10.56 -11.06 30.42
C ARG A 259 -11.23 -11.87 31.52
N ALA A 260 -10.65 -11.89 32.72
CA ALA A 260 -11.26 -12.54 33.89
C ALA A 260 -12.68 -12.01 34.12
N GLY A 261 -13.59 -12.92 34.47
CA GLY A 261 -15.02 -12.62 34.63
C GLY A 261 -15.82 -12.52 33.32
N GLY A 262 -15.26 -12.98 32.18
CA GLY A 262 -15.99 -13.08 30.90
C GLY A 262 -16.21 -11.73 30.19
N LYS A 263 -15.54 -10.66 30.62
CA LYS A 263 -15.59 -9.34 29.99
C LYS A 263 -14.74 -9.34 28.70
N ILE A 264 -15.19 -8.57 27.69
CA ILE A 264 -14.43 -8.43 26.44
C ILE A 264 -13.09 -7.75 26.71
N ASP A 265 -12.03 -8.29 26.12
CA ASP A 265 -10.73 -7.67 25.98
C ASP A 265 -10.68 -6.92 24.65
N TYR A 266 -11.09 -5.65 24.67
CA TYR A 266 -11.19 -4.83 23.47
C TYR A 266 -9.86 -4.70 22.75
N GLU A 267 -8.76 -4.43 23.46
CA GLU A 267 -7.43 -4.29 22.86
C GLU A 267 -7.04 -5.54 22.05
N LYS A 268 -7.30 -6.73 22.64
CA LYS A 268 -7.05 -8.00 21.96
C LYS A 268 -7.99 -8.22 20.77
N ALA A 269 -9.27 -7.86 20.89
CA ALA A 269 -10.25 -8.00 19.80
C ALA A 269 -9.89 -7.09 18.62
N GLU A 270 -9.54 -5.84 18.88
CA GLU A 270 -9.10 -4.84 17.91
C GLU A 270 -7.89 -5.32 17.13
N GLN A 271 -6.85 -5.81 17.84
CA GLN A 271 -5.64 -6.35 17.22
C GLN A 271 -5.93 -7.56 16.33
N VAL A 272 -6.85 -8.44 16.76
CA VAL A 272 -7.29 -9.60 15.95
C VAL A 272 -7.96 -9.13 14.67
N ILE A 273 -8.87 -8.16 14.73
CA ILE A 273 -9.61 -7.64 13.57
C ILE A 273 -8.64 -6.98 12.56
N LEU A 274 -7.77 -6.08 13.02
CA LEU A 274 -6.77 -5.44 12.16
C LEU A 274 -5.82 -6.48 11.53
N SER A 275 -5.38 -7.46 12.31
CA SER A 275 -4.52 -8.53 11.80
C SER A 275 -5.24 -9.37 10.74
N ASP A 276 -6.52 -9.71 10.95
CA ASP A 276 -7.29 -10.48 10.01
C ASP A 276 -7.53 -9.72 8.70
N PHE A 277 -7.83 -8.42 8.76
CA PHE A 277 -7.94 -7.57 7.58
C PHE A 277 -6.60 -7.43 6.84
N ARG A 278 -5.53 -7.10 7.56
CA ARG A 278 -4.19 -6.86 6.97
C ARG A 278 -3.58 -8.10 6.35
N SER A 279 -3.90 -9.28 6.90
CA SER A 279 -3.42 -10.57 6.37
C SER A 279 -4.34 -11.22 5.33
N GLY A 280 -5.47 -10.60 4.99
CA GLY A 280 -6.44 -11.13 4.01
C GLY A 280 -7.29 -12.30 4.51
N ARG A 281 -7.35 -12.52 5.82
CA ARG A 281 -8.21 -13.58 6.39
C ARG A 281 -9.71 -13.27 6.31
N LEU A 282 -10.05 -12.01 6.03
CA LEU A 282 -11.41 -11.55 5.74
C LEU A 282 -11.77 -11.66 4.23
N GLY A 283 -10.86 -12.20 3.42
CA GLY A 283 -11.03 -12.28 1.98
C GLY A 283 -10.28 -11.18 1.23
N ARG A 284 -10.60 -11.06 -0.06
CA ARG A 284 -10.00 -10.07 -0.98
C ARG A 284 -10.87 -8.83 -1.00
N ILE A 285 -10.40 -7.75 -0.37
CA ILE A 285 -11.18 -6.54 -0.15
C ILE A 285 -10.44 -5.34 -0.72
N SER A 286 -11.12 -4.53 -1.53
CA SER A 286 -10.65 -3.23 -2.02
C SER A 286 -11.49 -2.12 -1.42
N LEU A 287 -10.86 -1.08 -0.92
CA LEU A 287 -11.54 0.04 -0.25
C LEU A 287 -11.67 1.28 -1.13
N ASP A 288 -10.70 1.51 -2.03
CA ASP A 288 -10.77 2.63 -2.97
C ASP A 288 -11.67 2.31 -4.16
N ALA A 289 -12.59 3.21 -4.44
CA ALA A 289 -13.37 3.18 -5.68
C ALA A 289 -12.49 3.62 -6.86
N VAL A 290 -12.66 2.95 -7.99
CA VAL A 290 -11.99 3.35 -9.24
C VAL A 290 -12.68 4.61 -9.78
N PRO A 291 -11.95 5.71 -10.05
CA PRO A 291 -12.54 6.89 -10.64
C PRO A 291 -13.15 6.59 -12.02
N CYS A 292 -14.20 7.31 -12.37
CA CYS A 292 -14.76 7.24 -13.72
C CYS A 292 -13.67 7.62 -14.73
N ILE A 293 -13.40 6.75 -15.69
CA ILE A 293 -12.53 7.08 -16.82
C ILE A 293 -13.32 8.07 -17.69
N PRO A 294 -12.84 9.32 -17.92
CA PRO A 294 -13.50 10.20 -18.86
C PRO A 294 -13.62 9.48 -20.21
N SER A 295 -14.82 9.43 -20.75
CA SER A 295 -15.02 8.98 -22.13
C SER A 295 -14.21 9.90 -23.04
N ALA A 296 -13.30 9.33 -23.82
CA ALA A 296 -12.45 10.01 -24.79
C ALA A 296 -13.31 10.67 -25.90
#